data_7e5b08c1a3e6cd33c06b301656fabbf5
#
_entry.id   7e5b08c1a3e6cd33c06b301656fabbf5
#
_cell.length_a   1.000
_cell.length_b   1.000
_cell.length_c   1.000
_cell.angle_alpha   90.00
_cell.angle_beta   90.00
_cell.angle_gamma   90.00
#
_symmetry.space_group_name_H-M   'P 1'
#
loop_
_entity.id
_entity.type
_entity.pdbx_description
1 polymer ?
#
loop_
_entity_poly.entity_id
_entity_poly.type
_entity_poly.pdbx_seq_one_letter_code
_entity_poly.pdbx_strand_id
1 'polypeptide(L)'
;DGKVEVIAINDDKQVEAVDGATGQTEWVSNAFLDNTYPHIIVADIYADGEPEVIADNSLINGTTGELIWQTYLPELFLGRMPAVGDINLDGRQEIIIGNRCLNPDGSIAWESSIMGDYGHWAAILNYDGDIQGEVAMIGAGYLGFYDPDGTELYKTNAGTGQPGPPCVADFDGDGTAEIAWASSSLFNMFELDGSIRWTASISDSSGLASCSGYDIDGDGAYEALFADENQFYIFDGSQGSVLFSQSGHASGTIFEYPIVADIDNDDSAEILISSNNFRQSNPNGWAGVTVFGHVGEGWAKSGPTWNVHDFAVTNIYPDGGIPSSPEPPWLIHNVYRARPTEDAKAIDLFAEISDLCYAGCEENSIVRVAAELSNQGFSSIREDIPLSLFRKDGSSLTFITQSLTEERIDAGQRGSSVEFETTYASIQGADALVVRADDWGSGFGVIDECDEWNNGIEFTPPPCE
;
A
#
# COMPACT_ATOMS: atom_id res chain seq x y z
N ASP A 1 12.07 -19.33 -11.08
CA ASP A 1 12.14 -20.12 -12.29
C ASP A 1 10.89 -19.94 -13.18
N GLY A 2 9.98 -19.06 -12.79
CA GLY A 2 8.73 -18.77 -13.50
C GLY A 2 7.59 -19.74 -13.23
N LYS A 3 7.66 -20.49 -12.15
CA LYS A 3 6.58 -21.32 -11.62
C LYS A 3 6.07 -20.77 -10.32
N VAL A 4 4.88 -21.19 -9.95
CA VAL A 4 4.26 -20.77 -8.68
C VAL A 4 4.60 -21.80 -7.60
N GLU A 5 5.24 -21.33 -6.54
CA GLU A 5 5.46 -22.08 -5.32
C GLU A 5 4.43 -21.69 -4.24
N VAL A 6 4.13 -22.61 -3.36
CA VAL A 6 3.40 -22.37 -2.14
C VAL A 6 4.37 -22.37 -0.97
N ILE A 7 4.50 -21.23 -0.31
CA ILE A 7 5.33 -21.12 0.89
C ILE A 7 4.44 -21.36 2.11
N ALA A 8 4.80 -22.32 2.93
CA ALA A 8 3.99 -22.74 4.08
C ALA A 8 4.87 -23.03 5.31
N ILE A 9 4.20 -23.10 6.47
CA ILE A 9 4.82 -23.56 7.72
C ILE A 9 4.33 -24.96 8.00
N ASN A 10 5.25 -25.91 8.11
CA ASN A 10 4.94 -27.30 8.35
C ASN A 10 4.71 -27.61 9.86
N ASP A 11 4.32 -28.84 10.16
CA ASP A 11 4.04 -29.30 11.54
C ASP A 11 5.27 -29.25 12.46
N ASP A 12 6.47 -29.26 11.89
CA ASP A 12 7.75 -29.14 12.61
C ASP A 12 8.15 -27.68 12.85
N LYS A 13 7.27 -26.72 12.52
CA LYS A 13 7.50 -25.27 12.61
C LYS A 13 8.70 -24.79 11.77
N GLN A 14 8.84 -25.35 10.62
CA GLN A 14 9.80 -24.92 9.61
C GLN A 14 9.06 -24.37 8.39
N VAL A 15 9.67 -23.43 7.71
CA VAL A 15 9.16 -22.95 6.42
C VAL A 15 9.51 -23.97 5.34
N GLU A 16 8.57 -24.29 4.47
CA GLU A 16 8.79 -25.12 3.29
C GLU A 16 8.23 -24.45 2.04
N ALA A 17 8.91 -24.65 0.92
CA ALA A 17 8.41 -24.34 -0.40
C ALA A 17 7.95 -25.62 -1.09
N VAL A 18 6.79 -25.51 -1.71
CA VAL A 18 6.12 -26.61 -2.40
C VAL A 18 5.81 -26.18 -3.83
N ASP A 19 6.25 -26.96 -4.82
CA ASP A 19 5.89 -26.74 -6.22
C ASP A 19 4.36 -26.73 -6.39
N GLY A 20 3.82 -25.61 -6.83
CA GLY A 20 2.38 -25.39 -6.89
C GLY A 20 1.65 -26.29 -7.89
N ALA A 21 2.35 -26.83 -8.91
CA ALA A 21 1.77 -27.72 -9.89
C ALA A 21 1.76 -29.18 -9.45
N THR A 22 2.78 -29.62 -8.73
CA THR A 22 2.97 -31.04 -8.37
C THR A 22 2.71 -31.34 -6.91
N GLY A 23 2.74 -30.33 -6.03
CA GLY A 23 2.66 -30.48 -4.59
C GLY A 23 3.90 -31.13 -3.96
N GLN A 24 5.03 -31.16 -4.66
CA GLN A 24 6.27 -31.71 -4.12
C GLN A 24 7.03 -30.61 -3.37
N THR A 25 7.57 -30.98 -2.20
CA THR A 25 8.45 -30.09 -1.44
C THR A 25 9.75 -29.86 -2.20
N GLU A 26 10.10 -28.62 -2.45
CA GLU A 26 11.35 -28.22 -3.10
C GLU A 26 12.46 -28.04 -2.07
N TRP A 27 12.14 -27.32 -0.98
CA TRP A 27 13.05 -27.16 0.14
C TRP A 27 12.30 -27.03 1.47
N VAL A 28 12.99 -27.34 2.55
CA VAL A 28 12.56 -27.09 3.93
C VAL A 28 13.66 -26.29 4.62
N SER A 29 13.29 -25.17 5.24
CA SER A 29 14.27 -24.32 5.90
C SER A 29 14.87 -24.98 7.14
N ASN A 30 16.08 -24.58 7.49
CA ASN A 30 16.70 -24.92 8.76
C ASN A 30 16.38 -23.92 9.89
N ALA A 31 15.55 -22.92 9.59
CA ALA A 31 15.01 -22.01 10.60
C ALA A 31 13.97 -22.73 11.45
N PHE A 32 14.04 -22.54 12.77
CA PHE A 32 13.02 -23.03 13.67
C PHE A 32 12.20 -21.82 14.20
N LEU A 33 10.89 -21.84 13.94
CA LEU A 33 9.99 -20.78 14.36
C LEU A 33 9.45 -21.08 15.77
N ASP A 34 9.80 -20.25 16.73
CA ASP A 34 9.40 -20.43 18.12
C ASP A 34 8.02 -19.85 18.45
N ASN A 35 7.46 -19.04 17.55
CA ASN A 35 6.14 -18.45 17.70
C ASN A 35 5.02 -19.50 17.56
N THR A 36 3.90 -19.24 18.25
CA THR A 36 2.70 -20.08 18.14
C THR A 36 1.93 -19.83 16.84
N TYR A 37 2.01 -18.61 16.33
CA TYR A 37 1.30 -18.14 15.13
C TYR A 37 2.28 -17.37 14.24
N PRO A 38 3.23 -18.04 13.61
CA PRO A 38 4.17 -17.39 12.70
C PRO A 38 3.49 -16.98 11.41
N HIS A 39 3.90 -15.85 10.86
CA HIS A 39 3.45 -15.32 9.58
C HIS A 39 4.58 -15.32 8.57
N ILE A 40 4.22 -15.40 7.29
CA ILE A 40 5.15 -15.42 6.17
C ILE A 40 4.87 -14.26 5.25
N ILE A 41 5.93 -13.57 4.82
CA ILE A 41 5.95 -12.65 3.68
C ILE A 41 7.02 -13.12 2.71
N VAL A 42 6.83 -12.85 1.44
CA VAL A 42 7.85 -13.00 0.40
C VAL A 42 8.12 -11.64 -0.20
N ALA A 43 9.36 -11.18 -0.14
CA ALA A 43 9.79 -9.90 -0.67
C ALA A 43 11.27 -9.96 -1.05
N ASP A 44 11.69 -9.19 -2.05
CA ASP A 44 13.10 -9.02 -2.39
C ASP A 44 13.71 -7.93 -1.49
N ILE A 45 14.22 -8.37 -0.33
CA ILE A 45 14.73 -7.47 0.73
C ILE A 45 16.01 -6.75 0.30
N TYR A 46 16.80 -7.40 -0.53
CA TYR A 46 18.11 -6.88 -0.97
C TYR A 46 18.07 -6.18 -2.32
N ALA A 47 16.92 -6.19 -3.00
CA ALA A 47 16.73 -5.66 -4.35
C ALA A 47 17.70 -6.28 -5.36
N ASP A 48 17.94 -7.58 -5.27
CA ASP A 48 18.90 -8.30 -6.12
C ASP A 48 18.22 -9.25 -7.14
N GLY A 49 16.90 -9.31 -7.13
CA GLY A 49 16.08 -10.13 -8.03
C GLY A 49 15.85 -11.55 -7.51
N GLU A 50 16.30 -11.89 -6.30
CA GLU A 50 16.09 -13.18 -5.65
C GLU A 50 15.28 -12.94 -4.34
N PRO A 51 13.96 -13.11 -4.35
CA PRO A 51 13.14 -12.84 -3.18
C PRO A 51 13.50 -13.69 -1.96
N GLU A 52 13.41 -13.08 -0.78
CA GLU A 52 13.53 -13.75 0.50
C GLU A 52 12.16 -14.10 1.08
N VAL A 53 12.17 -15.05 2.01
CA VAL A 53 11.04 -15.39 2.85
C VAL A 53 11.27 -14.86 4.26
N ILE A 54 10.45 -13.91 4.69
CA ILE A 54 10.38 -13.44 6.07
C ILE A 54 9.41 -14.35 6.80
N ALA A 55 9.88 -15.08 7.80
CA ALA A 55 9.04 -15.91 8.61
C ALA A 55 9.29 -15.61 10.10
N ASP A 56 8.29 -15.04 10.76
CA ASP A 56 8.41 -14.61 12.15
C ASP A 56 9.61 -13.65 12.30
N ASN A 57 10.66 -14.07 13.01
CA ASN A 57 11.87 -13.28 13.27
C ASN A 57 13.08 -13.73 12.43
N SER A 58 12.82 -14.40 11.32
CA SER A 58 13.84 -15.05 10.47
C SER A 58 13.74 -14.56 9.04
N LEU A 59 14.88 -14.35 8.40
CA LEU A 59 15.01 -14.17 6.96
C LEU A 59 15.62 -15.42 6.36
N ILE A 60 14.99 -15.94 5.33
CA ILE A 60 15.33 -17.21 4.67
C ILE A 60 15.49 -16.92 3.18
N ASN A 61 16.52 -17.48 2.57
CA ASN A 61 16.70 -17.41 1.12
C ASN A 61 15.56 -18.13 0.41
N GLY A 62 14.81 -17.43 -0.44
CA GLY A 62 13.61 -17.97 -1.09
C GLY A 62 13.89 -19.09 -2.08
N THR A 63 15.09 -19.13 -2.68
CA THR A 63 15.48 -20.16 -3.65
C THR A 63 15.95 -21.47 -2.96
N THR A 64 16.64 -21.35 -1.81
CA THR A 64 17.33 -22.50 -1.20
C THR A 64 16.74 -22.96 0.12
N GLY A 65 15.94 -22.14 0.79
CA GLY A 65 15.46 -22.38 2.15
C GLY A 65 16.53 -22.21 3.24
N GLU A 66 17.71 -21.70 2.90
CA GLU A 66 18.77 -21.47 3.89
C GLU A 66 18.46 -20.25 4.74
N LEU A 67 18.63 -20.38 6.07
CA LEU A 67 18.51 -19.26 7.00
C LEU A 67 19.63 -18.24 6.74
N ILE A 68 19.24 -17.01 6.43
CA ILE A 68 20.18 -15.89 6.26
C ILE A 68 20.49 -15.30 7.64
N TRP A 69 19.44 -14.91 8.40
CA TRP A 69 19.58 -14.47 9.79
C TRP A 69 18.32 -14.75 10.60
N GLN A 70 18.47 -14.76 11.91
CA GLN A 70 17.37 -14.81 12.87
C GLN A 70 17.62 -13.81 13.99
N THR A 71 16.70 -12.87 14.19
CA THR A 71 16.80 -11.84 15.21
C THR A 71 16.06 -12.26 16.46
N TYR A 72 16.68 -12.06 17.63
CA TYR A 72 16.05 -12.37 18.91
C TYR A 72 15.02 -11.28 19.27
N LEU A 73 13.74 -11.66 19.36
CA LEU A 73 12.62 -10.78 19.70
C LEU A 73 11.89 -11.33 20.95
N PRO A 74 12.38 -11.04 22.16
CA PRO A 74 12.03 -11.79 23.37
C PRO A 74 10.62 -11.58 23.92
N GLU A 75 9.88 -10.55 23.53
CA GLU A 75 8.71 -10.09 24.25
C GLU A 75 7.40 -10.08 23.44
N LEU A 76 7.43 -10.62 22.22
CA LEU A 76 6.26 -10.61 21.34
C LEU A 76 5.61 -12.00 21.31
N PHE A 77 4.55 -12.19 22.10
CA PHE A 77 3.77 -13.43 22.08
C PHE A 77 2.74 -13.45 20.93
N LEU A 78 2.17 -12.30 20.63
CA LEU A 78 1.28 -12.05 19.48
C LEU A 78 1.73 -10.75 18.79
N GLY A 79 1.45 -10.60 17.50
CA GLY A 79 1.79 -9.39 16.76
C GLY A 79 3.13 -9.45 16.03
N ARG A 80 3.57 -10.67 15.68
CA ARG A 80 4.69 -10.86 14.75
C ARG A 80 4.19 -11.07 13.32
N MET A 81 3.29 -10.20 12.89
CA MET A 81 2.84 -10.09 11.52
C MET A 81 3.65 -8.96 10.87
N PRO A 82 4.70 -9.28 10.11
CA PRO A 82 5.56 -8.25 9.56
C PRO A 82 4.87 -7.41 8.50
N ALA A 83 5.35 -6.19 8.29
CA ALA A 83 5.12 -5.38 7.10
C ALA A 83 6.49 -5.07 6.49
N VAL A 84 6.55 -4.98 5.17
CA VAL A 84 7.81 -4.82 4.44
C VAL A 84 7.69 -3.66 3.45
N GLY A 85 8.72 -2.82 3.37
CA GLY A 85 8.82 -1.74 2.40
C GLY A 85 10.13 -0.97 2.51
N ASP A 86 10.55 -0.38 1.43
CA ASP A 86 11.69 0.56 1.39
C ASP A 86 11.22 1.92 1.90
N ILE A 87 11.00 2.03 3.24
CA ILE A 87 10.38 3.20 3.85
C ILE A 87 11.29 4.44 3.80
N ASN A 88 12.60 4.24 3.78
CA ASN A 88 13.59 5.30 3.74
C ASN A 88 14.09 5.64 2.33
N LEU A 89 13.66 4.91 1.31
CA LEU A 89 14.00 5.05 -0.11
C LEU A 89 15.50 4.89 -0.39
N ASP A 90 16.17 3.96 0.31
CA ASP A 90 17.58 3.67 0.09
C ASP A 90 17.81 2.52 -0.93
N GLY A 91 16.74 1.93 -1.45
CA GLY A 91 16.73 0.85 -2.43
C GLY A 91 16.74 -0.55 -1.80
N ARG A 92 16.51 -0.66 -0.48
CA ARG A 92 16.35 -1.93 0.24
C ARG A 92 15.15 -1.85 1.18
N GLN A 93 14.49 -2.96 1.37
CA GLN A 93 13.26 -2.97 2.15
C GLN A 93 13.52 -3.21 3.64
N GLU A 94 12.97 -2.35 4.50
CA GLU A 94 12.91 -2.55 5.94
C GLU A 94 11.81 -3.55 6.30
N ILE A 95 12.00 -4.20 7.47
CA ILE A 95 11.05 -5.17 8.02
C ILE A 95 10.49 -4.62 9.32
N ILE A 96 9.19 -4.30 9.33
CA ILE A 96 8.49 -3.82 10.52
C ILE A 96 7.85 -5.03 11.21
N ILE A 97 8.26 -5.32 12.43
CA ILE A 97 7.74 -6.48 13.17
C ILE A 97 7.49 -6.16 14.64
N GLY A 98 6.26 -6.32 15.09
CA GLY A 98 5.84 -5.91 16.43
C GLY A 98 5.98 -4.41 16.60
N ASN A 99 6.80 -3.97 17.54
CA ASN A 99 7.08 -2.56 17.79
C ASN A 99 8.46 -2.11 17.26
N ARG A 100 9.03 -2.83 16.30
CA ARG A 100 10.40 -2.63 15.81
C ARG A 100 10.45 -2.49 14.30
N CYS A 101 11.41 -1.70 13.85
CA CYS A 101 11.90 -1.69 12.49
C CYS A 101 13.26 -2.39 12.44
N LEU A 102 13.43 -3.33 11.54
CA LEU A 102 14.68 -4.03 11.29
C LEU A 102 15.26 -3.58 9.95
N ASN A 103 16.57 -3.38 9.93
CA ASN A 103 17.33 -3.25 8.70
C ASN A 103 17.34 -4.58 7.92
N PRO A 104 17.68 -4.56 6.61
CA PRO A 104 17.81 -5.77 5.79
C PRO A 104 18.74 -6.85 6.37
N ASP A 105 19.72 -6.47 7.17
CA ASP A 105 20.66 -7.39 7.81
C ASP A 105 20.15 -8.00 9.15
N GLY A 106 18.91 -7.71 9.53
CA GLY A 106 18.27 -8.20 10.75
C GLY A 106 18.63 -7.41 12.00
N SER A 107 19.44 -6.37 11.91
CA SER A 107 19.70 -5.48 13.05
C SER A 107 18.51 -4.57 13.32
N ILE A 108 18.25 -4.26 14.58
CA ILE A 108 17.17 -3.33 14.96
C ILE A 108 17.61 -1.92 14.58
N ALA A 109 16.88 -1.28 13.67
CA ALA A 109 17.06 0.13 13.31
C ALA A 109 16.52 1.02 14.44
N TRP A 110 15.29 0.76 14.88
CA TRP A 110 14.65 1.48 15.98
C TRP A 110 13.52 0.66 16.61
N GLU A 111 13.07 1.11 17.78
CA GLU A 111 11.93 0.56 18.52
C GLU A 111 10.95 1.68 18.86
N SER A 112 9.66 1.44 18.64
CA SER A 112 8.63 2.42 18.99
C SER A 112 8.42 2.50 20.51
N SER A 113 7.87 3.61 20.96
CA SER A 113 7.48 3.83 22.36
C SER A 113 6.19 3.09 22.74
N ILE A 114 5.47 2.51 21.76
CA ILE A 114 4.27 1.71 22.00
C ILE A 114 4.71 0.32 22.45
N MET A 115 4.47 0.01 23.71
CA MET A 115 4.84 -1.26 24.34
C MET A 115 3.62 -1.86 25.03
N GLY A 116 3.51 -3.17 25.03
CA GLY A 116 2.45 -3.92 25.70
C GLY A 116 2.67 -5.42 25.59
N ASP A 117 1.91 -6.19 26.37
CA ASP A 117 2.07 -7.64 26.45
C ASP A 117 1.47 -8.39 25.25
N TYR A 118 0.58 -7.72 24.47
CA TYR A 118 -0.16 -8.35 23.38
C TYR A 118 -0.38 -7.38 22.22
N GLY A 119 -0.21 -7.91 20.99
CA GLY A 119 -0.67 -7.29 19.74
C GLY A 119 -0.07 -5.93 19.44
N HIS A 120 1.05 -5.94 18.72
CA HIS A 120 1.56 -4.77 18.05
C HIS A 120 1.49 -5.02 16.55
N TRP A 121 0.77 -4.16 15.87
CA TRP A 121 0.52 -4.28 14.45
C TRP A 121 1.02 -3.04 13.74
N ALA A 122 1.54 -3.24 12.56
CA ALA A 122 2.04 -2.15 11.74
C ALA A 122 1.30 -2.08 10.39
N ALA A 123 1.26 -0.88 9.85
CA ALA A 123 0.99 -0.60 8.45
C ALA A 123 1.98 0.45 7.97
N ILE A 124 2.30 0.42 6.69
CA ILE A 124 3.14 1.43 6.05
C ILE A 124 2.19 2.32 5.22
N LEU A 125 2.33 3.64 5.36
CA LEU A 125 1.50 4.64 4.70
C LEU A 125 2.27 5.96 4.59
N ASN A 126 1.73 6.92 3.88
CA ASN A 126 2.18 8.32 3.92
C ASN A 126 1.31 9.08 4.93
N TYR A 127 1.91 9.53 6.02
CA TYR A 127 1.23 10.26 7.09
C TYR A 127 1.39 11.77 6.96
N ASP A 128 2.57 12.25 6.59
CA ASP A 128 2.91 13.67 6.64
C ASP A 128 3.05 14.35 5.27
N GLY A 129 2.88 13.58 4.19
CA GLY A 129 2.84 14.08 2.81
C GLY A 129 4.23 14.19 2.17
N ASP A 130 5.28 13.67 2.80
CA ASP A 130 6.59 13.60 2.15
C ASP A 130 6.73 12.32 1.28
N ILE A 131 7.89 12.07 0.71
CA ILE A 131 8.11 10.92 -0.19
C ILE A 131 8.43 9.61 0.53
N GLN A 132 8.83 9.69 1.80
CA GLN A 132 9.15 8.52 2.59
C GLN A 132 7.87 7.84 3.12
N GLY A 133 8.00 6.62 3.57
CA GLY A 133 6.85 5.90 4.14
C GLY A 133 6.90 5.90 5.66
N GLU A 134 5.83 6.36 6.30
CA GLU A 134 5.71 6.28 7.75
C GLU A 134 5.15 4.94 8.17
N VAL A 135 5.49 4.59 9.41
CA VAL A 135 5.00 3.38 10.04
C VAL A 135 3.92 3.74 11.05
N ALA A 136 2.67 3.37 10.74
CA ALA A 136 1.62 3.34 11.75
C ALA A 136 1.83 2.13 12.65
N MET A 137 1.88 2.35 13.95
CA MET A 137 1.94 1.29 14.96
C MET A 137 0.75 1.34 15.88
N ILE A 138 0.10 0.18 16.04
CA ILE A 138 -1.08 0.03 16.88
C ILE A 138 -0.77 -1.00 17.96
N GLY A 139 -0.97 -0.64 19.21
CA GLY A 139 -0.72 -1.54 20.34
C GLY A 139 -1.01 -0.90 21.67
N ALA A 140 -1.25 -1.69 22.70
CA ALA A 140 -1.45 -1.21 24.07
C ALA A 140 -2.50 -0.08 24.24
N GLY A 141 -3.46 0.02 23.32
CA GLY A 141 -4.47 1.09 23.29
C GLY A 141 -4.00 2.40 22.66
N TYR A 142 -2.89 2.39 21.94
CA TYR A 142 -2.35 3.56 21.26
C TYR A 142 -2.25 3.32 19.77
N LEU A 143 -2.36 4.42 19.00
CA LEU A 143 -1.96 4.59 17.62
C LEU A 143 -0.81 5.58 17.59
N GLY A 144 0.27 5.28 16.91
CA GLY A 144 1.41 6.17 16.71
C GLY A 144 1.96 6.07 15.29
N PHE A 145 2.48 7.18 14.79
CA PHE A 145 3.13 7.27 13.49
C PHE A 145 4.60 7.62 13.67
N TYR A 146 5.45 6.93 12.95
CA TYR A 146 6.90 7.00 13.08
C TYR A 146 7.55 7.19 11.71
N ASP A 147 8.45 8.16 11.63
CA ASP A 147 9.36 8.33 10.51
C ASP A 147 10.24 7.10 10.27
N PRO A 148 10.83 6.92 9.08
CA PRO A 148 11.79 5.86 8.80
C PRO A 148 12.97 5.78 9.78
N ASP A 149 13.38 6.89 10.38
CA ASP A 149 14.46 6.92 11.37
C ASP A 149 14.00 6.61 12.81
N GLY A 150 12.69 6.34 13.01
CA GLY A 150 12.09 6.06 14.30
C GLY A 150 11.64 7.28 15.10
N THR A 151 11.71 8.47 14.52
CA THR A 151 11.15 9.67 15.15
C THR A 151 9.64 9.54 15.29
N GLU A 152 9.12 9.68 16.51
CA GLU A 152 7.68 9.67 16.77
C GLU A 152 7.07 10.99 16.28
N LEU A 153 6.32 10.96 15.19
CA LEU A 153 5.64 12.13 14.61
C LEU A 153 4.38 12.47 15.40
N TYR A 154 3.60 11.44 15.71
CA TYR A 154 2.35 11.60 16.44
C TYR A 154 2.02 10.34 17.23
N LYS A 155 1.35 10.49 18.35
CA LYS A 155 0.82 9.39 19.15
C LYS A 155 -0.44 9.80 19.89
N THR A 156 -1.46 8.97 19.83
CA THR A 156 -2.72 9.21 20.50
C THR A 156 -3.26 7.95 21.18
N ASN A 157 -4.18 8.12 22.11
CA ASN A 157 -4.91 7.02 22.71
C ASN A 157 -6.04 6.62 21.77
N ALA A 158 -6.00 5.40 21.25
CA ALA A 158 -6.96 4.83 20.32
C ALA A 158 -7.99 3.90 20.98
N GLY A 159 -8.13 3.99 22.29
CA GLY A 159 -9.11 3.22 23.06
C GLY A 159 -8.52 2.04 23.81
N THR A 160 -9.39 1.28 24.44
CA THR A 160 -9.05 0.11 25.27
C THR A 160 -9.43 -1.18 24.54
N GLY A 161 -8.54 -2.13 24.57
CA GLY A 161 -8.76 -3.46 24.00
C GLY A 161 -7.49 -3.94 23.29
N GLN A 162 -7.49 -5.21 22.97
CA GLN A 162 -6.45 -5.79 22.14
C GLN A 162 -6.81 -5.46 20.68
N PRO A 163 -5.94 -4.74 19.95
CA PRO A 163 -6.18 -4.45 18.55
C PRO A 163 -5.88 -5.65 17.66
N GLY A 164 -6.59 -5.76 16.54
CA GLY A 164 -6.23 -6.60 15.40
C GLY A 164 -5.33 -5.88 14.41
N PRO A 165 -4.82 -6.60 13.41
CA PRO A 165 -4.02 -6.01 12.35
C PRO A 165 -4.84 -5.03 11.51
N PRO A 166 -4.27 -3.85 11.16
CA PRO A 166 -5.00 -2.80 10.46
C PRO A 166 -5.10 -3.00 8.95
N CYS A 167 -5.99 -2.25 8.34
CA CYS A 167 -6.00 -1.89 6.93
C CYS A 167 -6.06 -0.37 6.77
N VAL A 168 -5.53 0.14 5.67
CA VAL A 168 -5.44 1.58 5.35
C VAL A 168 -5.93 1.81 3.94
N ALA A 169 -6.81 2.76 3.76
CA ALA A 169 -7.28 3.26 2.47
C ALA A 169 -8.03 4.58 2.67
N ASP A 170 -8.33 5.28 1.59
CA ASP A 170 -9.28 6.42 1.58
C ASP A 170 -10.71 5.87 1.65
N PHE A 171 -11.17 5.60 2.88
CA PHE A 171 -12.48 4.98 3.10
C PHE A 171 -13.66 5.93 2.94
N ASP A 172 -13.44 7.22 2.83
CA ASP A 172 -14.52 8.19 2.65
C ASP A 172 -14.44 9.02 1.37
N GLY A 173 -13.41 8.77 0.55
CA GLY A 173 -13.23 9.40 -0.75
C GLY A 173 -12.83 10.89 -0.66
N ASP A 174 -12.24 11.33 0.46
CA ASP A 174 -11.84 12.72 0.64
C ASP A 174 -10.39 13.00 0.19
N GLY A 175 -9.66 11.96 -0.21
CA GLY A 175 -8.28 12.01 -0.67
C GLY A 175 -7.25 11.81 0.45
N THR A 176 -7.70 11.60 1.69
CA THR A 176 -6.85 11.29 2.85
C THR A 176 -7.10 9.83 3.25
N ALA A 177 -6.08 9.09 3.60
CA ALA A 177 -6.29 7.72 4.06
C ALA A 177 -6.79 7.67 5.50
N GLU A 178 -7.66 6.71 5.79
CA GLU A 178 -8.06 6.31 7.13
C GLU A 178 -7.40 4.98 7.50
N ILE A 179 -7.40 4.67 8.79
CA ILE A 179 -6.91 3.41 9.32
C ILE A 179 -7.99 2.68 10.11
N ALA A 180 -8.21 1.41 9.80
CA ALA A 180 -9.25 0.61 10.45
C ALA A 180 -8.66 -0.63 11.12
N TRP A 181 -9.27 -1.05 12.25
CA TRP A 181 -8.96 -2.33 12.89
C TRP A 181 -10.07 -2.79 13.84
N ALA A 182 -10.11 -4.09 14.10
CA ALA A 182 -10.94 -4.65 15.15
C ALA A 182 -10.27 -4.51 16.53
N SER A 183 -11.08 -4.25 17.55
CA SER A 183 -10.64 -4.35 18.94
C SER A 183 -11.78 -4.83 19.85
N SER A 184 -11.57 -5.94 20.52
CA SER A 184 -12.63 -6.59 21.28
C SER A 184 -13.86 -6.86 20.40
N SER A 185 -15.03 -6.34 20.75
CA SER A 185 -16.28 -6.54 19.99
C SER A 185 -16.66 -5.34 19.12
N LEU A 186 -15.66 -4.54 18.71
CA LEU A 186 -15.86 -3.37 17.87
C LEU A 186 -14.91 -3.41 16.66
N PHE A 187 -15.43 -3.07 15.51
CA PHE A 187 -14.65 -2.66 14.35
C PHE A 187 -14.62 -1.14 14.33
N ASN A 188 -13.44 -0.55 14.18
CA ASN A 188 -13.24 0.88 14.35
C ASN A 188 -12.57 1.46 13.11
N MET A 189 -13.05 2.62 12.67
CA MET A 189 -12.44 3.46 11.65
C MET A 189 -11.90 4.73 12.31
N PHE A 190 -10.66 5.08 12.02
CA PHE A 190 -9.99 6.24 12.58
C PHE A 190 -9.43 7.11 11.45
N GLU A 191 -9.56 8.41 11.64
CA GLU A 191 -8.75 9.39 10.93
C GLU A 191 -7.27 9.28 11.35
N LEU A 192 -6.35 9.76 10.52
CA LEU A 192 -4.93 9.75 10.87
C LEU A 192 -4.61 10.68 12.05
N ASP A 193 -5.47 11.62 12.42
CA ASP A 193 -5.36 12.39 13.67
C ASP A 193 -5.79 11.61 14.92
N GLY A 194 -6.20 10.33 14.75
CA GLY A 194 -6.63 9.43 15.80
C GLY A 194 -8.06 9.67 16.30
N SER A 195 -8.81 10.57 15.67
CA SER A 195 -10.24 10.69 15.94
C SER A 195 -11.00 9.49 15.37
N ILE A 196 -12.01 9.03 16.12
CA ILE A 196 -12.86 7.93 15.65
C ILE A 196 -13.87 8.50 14.68
N ARG A 197 -13.85 8.02 13.44
CA ARG A 197 -14.85 8.36 12.45
C ARG A 197 -16.17 7.62 12.71
N TRP A 198 -16.10 6.31 12.84
CA TRP A 198 -17.21 5.46 13.23
C TRP A 198 -16.77 4.16 13.90
N THR A 199 -17.72 3.48 14.53
CA THR A 199 -17.53 2.14 15.08
C THR A 199 -18.72 1.25 14.76
N ALA A 200 -18.47 -0.03 14.51
CA ALA A 200 -19.53 -1.05 14.34
C ALA A 200 -19.37 -2.17 15.36
N SER A 201 -20.49 -2.69 15.85
CA SER A 201 -20.47 -3.86 16.74
C SER A 201 -20.27 -5.14 15.92
N ILE A 202 -19.34 -5.97 16.35
CA ILE A 202 -18.97 -7.25 15.73
C ILE A 202 -18.95 -8.37 16.77
N SER A 203 -18.90 -9.61 16.32
CA SER A 203 -18.80 -10.79 17.17
C SER A 203 -17.38 -11.36 17.22
N ASP A 204 -16.38 -10.50 17.32
CA ASP A 204 -14.99 -10.92 17.52
C ASP A 204 -14.56 -10.66 18.97
N SER A 205 -14.58 -11.72 19.78
CA SER A 205 -14.20 -11.60 21.20
C SER A 205 -12.71 -11.45 21.40
N SER A 206 -11.90 -11.87 20.44
CA SER A 206 -10.44 -11.75 20.47
C SER A 206 -9.97 -10.38 20.02
N GLY A 207 -10.65 -9.75 19.07
CA GLY A 207 -10.23 -8.54 18.37
C GLY A 207 -9.02 -8.75 17.47
N LEU A 208 -8.73 -10.00 17.05
CA LEU A 208 -7.53 -10.37 16.31
C LEU A 208 -7.76 -10.57 14.81
N ALA A 209 -9.02 -10.61 14.35
CA ALA A 209 -9.29 -10.64 12.92
C ALA A 209 -8.80 -9.34 12.26
N SER A 210 -8.23 -9.46 11.08
CA SER A 210 -7.78 -8.33 10.29
C SER A 210 -8.87 -7.82 9.35
N CYS A 211 -8.63 -6.70 8.70
CA CYS A 211 -9.50 -6.14 7.68
C CYS A 211 -8.79 -6.00 6.34
N SER A 212 -9.58 -5.70 5.32
CA SER A 212 -9.11 -5.22 4.04
C SER A 212 -10.03 -4.13 3.51
N GLY A 213 -9.54 -3.38 2.53
CA GLY A 213 -10.30 -2.34 1.84
C GLY A 213 -10.41 -2.65 0.35
N TYR A 214 -11.54 -2.29 -0.26
CA TYR A 214 -11.76 -2.35 -1.69
C TYR A 214 -12.84 -1.35 -2.11
N ASP A 215 -12.57 -0.56 -3.14
CA ASP A 215 -13.56 0.31 -3.76
C ASP A 215 -14.44 -0.55 -4.68
N ILE A 216 -15.52 -1.09 -4.11
CA ILE A 216 -16.31 -2.17 -4.73
C ILE A 216 -17.22 -1.68 -5.85
N ASP A 217 -17.60 -0.40 -5.84
CA ASP A 217 -18.48 0.21 -6.83
C ASP A 217 -17.79 1.26 -7.71
N GLY A 218 -16.50 1.50 -7.48
CA GLY A 218 -15.66 2.36 -8.32
C GLY A 218 -15.94 3.85 -8.12
N ASP A 219 -16.44 4.26 -6.95
CA ASP A 219 -16.78 5.65 -6.68
C ASP A 219 -15.61 6.46 -6.04
N GLY A 220 -14.50 5.79 -5.77
CA GLY A 220 -13.28 6.35 -5.19
C GLY A 220 -13.22 6.28 -3.68
N ALA A 221 -14.28 5.87 -2.99
CA ALA A 221 -14.29 5.58 -1.57
C ALA A 221 -14.22 4.06 -1.34
N TYR A 222 -13.36 3.64 -0.43
CA TYR A 222 -13.18 2.21 -0.19
C TYR A 222 -14.21 1.66 0.79
N GLU A 223 -14.76 0.49 0.51
CA GLU A 223 -15.49 -0.29 1.51
C GLU A 223 -14.54 -1.03 2.42
N ALA A 224 -14.92 -1.12 3.71
CA ALA A 224 -14.20 -1.93 4.66
C ALA A 224 -14.77 -3.36 4.71
N LEU A 225 -13.91 -4.33 4.45
CA LEU A 225 -14.24 -5.76 4.44
C LEU A 225 -13.76 -6.39 5.74
N PHE A 226 -14.65 -7.08 6.43
CA PHE A 226 -14.33 -7.70 7.71
C PHE A 226 -15.10 -9.01 7.94
N ALA A 227 -14.42 -10.03 8.47
CA ALA A 227 -15.04 -11.28 8.87
C ALA A 227 -14.82 -11.52 10.37
N ASP A 228 -15.93 -11.60 11.15
CA ASP A 228 -15.88 -11.92 12.57
C ASP A 228 -16.05 -13.43 12.84
N GLU A 229 -16.32 -13.85 14.08
CA GLU A 229 -16.48 -15.26 14.41
C GLU A 229 -17.66 -15.94 13.69
N ASN A 230 -18.65 -15.18 13.18
CA ASN A 230 -19.93 -15.71 12.71
C ASN A 230 -20.42 -15.11 11.39
N GLN A 231 -19.91 -13.96 10.99
CA GLN A 231 -20.42 -13.21 9.85
C GLN A 231 -19.29 -12.56 9.07
N PHE A 232 -19.52 -12.42 7.78
CA PHE A 232 -18.77 -11.54 6.90
C PHE A 232 -19.57 -10.25 6.69
N TYR A 233 -18.87 -9.11 6.62
CA TYR A 233 -19.44 -7.79 6.42
C TYR A 233 -18.72 -7.03 5.32
N ILE A 234 -19.50 -6.25 4.57
CA ILE A 234 -19.04 -5.12 3.77
C ILE A 234 -19.64 -3.88 4.43
N PHE A 235 -18.80 -2.99 4.93
CA PHE A 235 -19.19 -1.72 5.53
C PHE A 235 -18.94 -0.58 4.54
N ASP A 236 -19.87 0.35 4.42
CA ASP A 236 -19.64 1.67 3.87
C ASP A 236 -18.48 2.32 4.62
N GLY A 237 -17.40 2.66 3.91
CA GLY A 237 -16.19 3.17 4.54
C GLY A 237 -16.40 4.51 5.22
N SER A 238 -17.24 5.37 4.64
CA SER A 238 -17.45 6.74 5.13
C SER A 238 -18.30 6.79 6.41
N GLN A 239 -19.28 5.90 6.58
CA GLN A 239 -20.30 5.97 7.63
C GLN A 239 -20.40 4.72 8.50
N GLY A 240 -19.77 3.60 8.11
CA GLY A 240 -19.84 2.35 8.83
C GLY A 240 -21.19 1.63 8.77
N SER A 241 -22.06 2.02 7.84
CA SER A 241 -23.31 1.30 7.60
C SER A 241 -23.02 -0.04 6.93
N VAL A 242 -23.77 -1.08 7.31
CA VAL A 242 -23.60 -2.40 6.70
C VAL A 242 -24.24 -2.40 5.31
N LEU A 243 -23.44 -2.47 4.26
CA LEU A 243 -23.90 -2.61 2.88
C LEU A 243 -24.30 -4.07 2.58
N PHE A 244 -23.50 -5.00 3.08
CA PHE A 244 -23.77 -6.43 2.96
C PHE A 244 -23.33 -7.17 4.22
N SER A 245 -24.06 -8.21 4.59
CA SER A 245 -23.60 -9.15 5.60
C SER A 245 -24.09 -10.57 5.31
N GLN A 246 -23.23 -11.53 5.59
CA GLN A 246 -23.55 -12.94 5.39
C GLN A 246 -23.26 -13.75 6.64
N SER A 247 -24.29 -14.33 7.23
CA SER A 247 -24.19 -15.33 8.29
C SER A 247 -23.93 -16.71 7.69
N GLY A 248 -22.99 -17.41 8.22
CA GLY A 248 -22.58 -18.72 7.69
C GLY A 248 -21.07 -18.86 7.79
N HIS A 249 -20.37 -17.76 7.84
CA HIS A 249 -18.97 -17.73 8.23
C HIS A 249 -18.80 -18.34 9.64
N ALA A 250 -17.71 -19.05 9.84
CA ALA A 250 -17.26 -19.51 11.14
C ALA A 250 -15.75 -19.41 11.23
N SER A 251 -15.24 -18.81 12.29
CA SER A 251 -13.83 -18.67 12.53
C SER A 251 -13.47 -18.67 14.01
N GLY A 252 -12.22 -19.01 14.31
CA GLY A 252 -11.62 -18.74 15.60
C GLY A 252 -11.09 -17.31 15.74
N THR A 253 -11.20 -16.50 14.71
CA THR A 253 -10.72 -15.12 14.58
C THR A 253 -9.27 -14.93 15.04
N ILE A 254 -8.32 -15.45 14.26
CA ILE A 254 -6.89 -15.25 14.47
C ILE A 254 -6.26 -14.85 13.12
N PHE A 255 -6.16 -13.54 12.89
CA PHE A 255 -5.42 -12.90 11.79
C PHE A 255 -5.97 -13.12 10.38
N GLU A 256 -7.00 -13.90 10.19
CA GLU A 256 -7.67 -14.01 8.90
C GLU A 256 -8.36 -12.70 8.51
N TYR A 257 -8.43 -12.45 7.22
CA TYR A 257 -9.12 -11.30 6.63
C TYR A 257 -9.64 -11.65 5.23
N PRO A 258 -10.66 -10.93 4.74
CA PRO A 258 -11.09 -11.05 3.35
C PRO A 258 -10.01 -10.61 2.39
N ILE A 259 -9.87 -11.28 1.25
CA ILE A 259 -9.02 -10.84 0.15
C ILE A 259 -9.87 -10.60 -1.09
N VAL A 260 -9.38 -9.75 -2.00
CA VAL A 260 -10.08 -9.36 -3.21
C VAL A 260 -9.22 -9.67 -4.42
N ALA A 261 -9.77 -10.39 -5.39
CA ALA A 261 -9.11 -10.71 -6.64
C ALA A 261 -10.14 -11.09 -7.70
N ASP A 262 -9.89 -10.78 -8.96
CA ASP A 262 -10.60 -11.33 -10.11
C ASP A 262 -10.04 -12.74 -10.37
N ILE A 263 -10.72 -13.77 -9.83
CA ILE A 263 -10.22 -15.15 -9.86
C ILE A 263 -10.67 -15.95 -11.08
N ASP A 264 -11.66 -15.47 -11.80
CA ASP A 264 -12.18 -16.14 -13.01
C ASP A 264 -11.98 -15.34 -14.30
N ASN A 265 -11.36 -14.14 -14.17
CA ASN A 265 -11.01 -13.22 -15.25
C ASN A 265 -12.23 -12.76 -16.06
N ASP A 266 -13.30 -12.38 -15.36
CA ASP A 266 -14.52 -11.85 -15.96
C ASP A 266 -14.63 -10.31 -15.86
N ASP A 267 -13.54 -9.65 -15.42
CA ASP A 267 -13.44 -8.22 -15.17
C ASP A 267 -14.30 -7.70 -13.99
N SER A 268 -14.76 -8.57 -13.11
CA SER A 268 -15.42 -8.23 -11.84
C SER A 268 -14.66 -8.87 -10.68
N ALA A 269 -14.51 -8.15 -9.59
CA ALA A 269 -13.79 -8.69 -8.44
C ALA A 269 -14.59 -9.74 -7.70
N GLU A 270 -13.90 -10.71 -7.11
CA GLU A 270 -14.42 -11.59 -6.08
C GLU A 270 -13.81 -11.28 -4.71
N ILE A 271 -14.61 -11.50 -3.67
CA ILE A 271 -14.17 -11.46 -2.29
C ILE A 271 -14.06 -12.89 -1.78
N LEU A 272 -12.88 -13.26 -1.29
CA LEU A 272 -12.60 -14.59 -0.76
C LEU A 272 -12.45 -14.51 0.77
N ILE A 273 -13.14 -15.38 1.47
CA ILE A 273 -13.00 -15.52 2.92
C ILE A 273 -12.68 -16.96 3.30
N SER A 274 -11.78 -17.12 4.25
CA SER A 274 -11.49 -18.42 4.85
C SER A 274 -12.38 -18.67 6.07
N SER A 275 -12.95 -19.86 6.18
CA SER A 275 -13.78 -20.27 7.32
C SER A 275 -13.22 -21.52 7.95
N ASN A 276 -13.32 -21.62 9.27
CA ASN A 276 -12.88 -22.78 10.02
C ASN A 276 -13.86 -23.09 11.17
N ASN A 277 -13.83 -24.31 11.63
CA ASN A 277 -14.68 -24.75 12.75
C ASN A 277 -13.87 -24.98 14.04
N PHE A 278 -12.71 -24.35 14.17
CA PHE A 278 -11.77 -24.58 15.27
C PHE A 278 -12.40 -24.35 16.65
N ARG A 279 -13.17 -23.28 16.83
CA ARG A 279 -13.86 -22.98 18.09
C ARG A 279 -15.34 -23.38 18.12
N GLN A 280 -15.88 -23.89 17.03
CA GLN A 280 -17.30 -24.26 16.91
C GLN A 280 -18.27 -23.13 17.35
N SER A 281 -17.87 -21.88 17.19
CA SER A 281 -18.71 -20.71 17.45
C SER A 281 -20.00 -20.75 16.63
N ASN A 282 -19.91 -21.30 15.43
CA ASN A 282 -21.03 -21.62 14.56
C ASN A 282 -20.90 -23.07 14.05
N PRO A 283 -21.48 -24.08 14.76
CA PRO A 283 -21.33 -25.49 14.39
C PRO A 283 -21.95 -25.85 13.04
N ASN A 284 -22.77 -24.98 12.47
CA ASN A 284 -23.33 -25.12 11.12
C ASN A 284 -22.67 -24.16 10.12
N GLY A 285 -21.60 -23.48 10.53
CA GLY A 285 -20.85 -22.56 9.69
C GLY A 285 -20.08 -23.25 8.59
N TRP A 286 -19.67 -22.47 7.63
CA TRP A 286 -18.86 -22.95 6.53
C TRP A 286 -17.45 -23.35 7.00
N ALA A 287 -16.77 -24.13 6.17
CA ALA A 287 -15.38 -24.48 6.35
C ALA A 287 -14.68 -24.46 4.98
N GLY A 288 -13.45 -24.00 4.94
CA GLY A 288 -12.69 -23.81 3.71
C GLY A 288 -12.80 -22.38 3.19
N VAL A 289 -12.66 -22.21 1.90
CA VAL A 289 -12.74 -20.90 1.25
C VAL A 289 -14.13 -20.70 0.67
N THR A 290 -14.74 -19.55 0.95
CA THR A 290 -16.00 -19.10 0.35
C THR A 290 -15.68 -17.89 -0.54
N VAL A 291 -16.21 -17.92 -1.75
CA VAL A 291 -16.06 -16.87 -2.75
C VAL A 291 -17.40 -16.16 -2.90
N PHE A 292 -17.35 -14.83 -2.89
CA PHE A 292 -18.48 -13.97 -3.19
C PHE A 292 -18.17 -13.21 -4.46
N GLY A 293 -19.12 -13.20 -5.38
CA GLY A 293 -19.13 -12.37 -6.57
C GLY A 293 -20.47 -11.64 -6.68
N HIS A 294 -20.51 -10.57 -7.43
CA HIS A 294 -21.76 -9.84 -7.70
C HIS A 294 -22.55 -10.48 -8.82
N VAL A 295 -23.86 -10.64 -8.63
CA VAL A 295 -24.74 -11.14 -9.68
C VAL A 295 -24.84 -10.14 -10.81
N GLY A 296 -24.31 -10.50 -11.98
CA GLY A 296 -24.26 -9.62 -13.17
C GLY A 296 -23.00 -8.76 -13.25
N GLU A 297 -21.89 -9.22 -12.62
CA GLU A 297 -20.54 -8.64 -12.82
C GLU A 297 -20.53 -7.13 -12.51
N GLY A 298 -21.14 -6.74 -11.40
CA GLY A 298 -21.34 -5.33 -11.07
C GLY A 298 -20.36 -4.75 -10.08
N TRP A 299 -19.40 -5.56 -9.59
CA TRP A 299 -18.30 -5.04 -8.78
C TRP A 299 -17.19 -4.55 -9.69
N ALA A 300 -16.48 -3.55 -9.23
CA ALA A 300 -15.37 -2.98 -9.96
C ALA A 300 -14.28 -4.03 -10.23
N LYS A 301 -13.49 -3.83 -11.28
CA LYS A 301 -12.41 -4.72 -11.66
C LYS A 301 -11.27 -4.68 -10.65
N SER A 302 -10.72 -5.83 -10.33
CA SER A 302 -9.51 -5.98 -9.53
C SER A 302 -8.45 -6.80 -10.24
N GLY A 303 -7.20 -6.70 -9.80
CA GLY A 303 -6.15 -7.60 -10.26
C GLY A 303 -6.37 -9.05 -9.81
N PRO A 304 -5.76 -10.00 -10.51
CA PRO A 304 -6.01 -11.43 -10.31
C PRO A 304 -5.29 -12.02 -9.08
N THR A 305 -4.44 -11.25 -8.40
CA THR A 305 -3.51 -11.79 -7.41
C THR A 305 -3.58 -11.05 -6.08
N TRP A 306 -3.67 -11.82 -5.00
CA TRP A 306 -3.44 -11.39 -3.62
C TRP A 306 -2.83 -12.57 -2.86
N ASN A 307 -1.52 -12.66 -2.81
CA ASN A 307 -0.81 -13.86 -2.34
C ASN A 307 0.09 -13.61 -1.11
N VAL A 308 0.09 -12.41 -0.56
CA VAL A 308 0.81 -12.04 0.67
C VAL A 308 -0.12 -11.33 1.66
N HIS A 309 0.18 -11.42 2.96
CA HIS A 309 -0.69 -10.84 3.98
C HIS A 309 -0.49 -9.33 4.19
N ASP A 310 0.62 -8.78 3.81
CA ASP A 310 0.93 -7.35 3.83
C ASP A 310 0.70 -6.70 2.46
N PHE A 311 -0.31 -7.19 1.74
CA PHE A 311 -0.62 -6.73 0.41
C PHE A 311 -0.66 -5.19 0.35
N ALA A 312 0.16 -4.67 -0.55
CA ALA A 312 0.11 -3.32 -1.08
C ALA A 312 0.18 -3.45 -2.61
N VAL A 313 -0.48 -2.57 -3.32
CA VAL A 313 -0.71 -2.72 -4.77
C VAL A 313 0.56 -2.94 -5.60
N THR A 314 1.70 -2.45 -5.11
CA THR A 314 2.99 -2.49 -5.83
C THR A 314 3.91 -3.63 -5.40
N ASN A 315 3.61 -4.35 -4.31
CA ASN A 315 4.52 -5.38 -3.79
C ASN A 315 4.36 -6.76 -4.45
N ILE A 316 3.40 -6.90 -5.36
CA ILE A 316 3.14 -8.11 -6.13
C ILE A 316 2.78 -7.72 -7.57
N TYR A 317 3.38 -8.37 -8.56
CA TYR A 317 2.95 -8.24 -9.95
C TYR A 317 1.64 -8.99 -10.22
N PRO A 318 0.87 -8.62 -11.25
CA PRO A 318 -0.37 -9.34 -11.59
C PRO A 318 -0.18 -10.84 -11.88
N ASP A 319 1.00 -11.25 -12.30
CA ASP A 319 1.35 -12.66 -12.53
C ASP A 319 1.81 -13.40 -11.25
N GLY A 320 1.79 -12.72 -10.11
CA GLY A 320 2.22 -13.26 -8.81
C GLY A 320 3.72 -13.14 -8.54
N GLY A 321 4.48 -12.55 -9.45
CA GLY A 321 5.90 -12.30 -9.26
C GLY A 321 6.18 -11.25 -8.18
N ILE A 322 7.36 -11.33 -7.58
CA ILE A 322 7.82 -10.38 -6.55
C ILE A 322 8.70 -9.32 -7.21
N PRO A 323 8.35 -8.03 -7.13
CA PRO A 323 9.21 -6.96 -7.64
C PRO A 323 10.52 -6.87 -6.85
N SER A 324 11.63 -6.67 -7.55
CA SER A 324 12.93 -6.45 -6.88
C SER A 324 13.05 -5.07 -6.24
N SER A 325 12.29 -4.11 -6.72
CA SER A 325 12.21 -2.76 -6.15
C SER A 325 10.78 -2.27 -6.34
N PRO A 326 9.86 -2.66 -5.44
CA PRO A 326 8.48 -2.22 -5.54
C PRO A 326 8.41 -0.69 -5.42
N GLU A 327 7.59 -0.08 -6.25
CA GLU A 327 7.30 1.34 -6.13
C GLU A 327 6.63 1.61 -4.77
N PRO A 328 6.90 2.76 -4.15
CA PRO A 328 6.28 3.10 -2.86
C PRO A 328 4.75 3.18 -2.97
N PRO A 329 3.98 2.21 -2.41
CA PRO A 329 2.52 2.17 -2.59
C PRO A 329 1.84 3.39 -1.97
N TRP A 330 2.43 3.97 -0.93
CA TRP A 330 1.91 5.16 -0.27
C TRP A 330 1.99 6.43 -1.11
N LEU A 331 2.80 6.47 -2.16
CA LEU A 331 2.84 7.59 -3.11
C LEU A 331 1.76 7.47 -4.19
N ILE A 332 1.28 6.27 -4.47
CA ILE A 332 0.34 6.00 -5.54
C ILE A 332 -1.11 6.01 -5.01
N HIS A 333 -1.38 5.17 -4.04
CA HIS A 333 -2.74 4.97 -3.51
C HIS A 333 -2.87 5.15 -2.00
N ASN A 334 -1.75 5.25 -1.28
CA ASN A 334 -1.69 5.28 0.18
C ASN A 334 -2.52 4.17 0.85
N VAL A 335 -2.36 2.95 0.38
CA VAL A 335 -3.13 1.78 0.81
C VAL A 335 -2.25 0.72 1.48
N TYR A 336 -2.84 0.01 2.43
CA TYR A 336 -2.25 -1.17 3.06
C TYR A 336 -3.34 -2.19 3.38
N ARG A 337 -3.20 -3.43 2.91
CA ARG A 337 -4.27 -4.43 2.89
C ARG A 337 -5.57 -3.88 2.28
N ALA A 338 -5.40 -3.10 1.23
CA ALA A 338 -6.49 -2.61 0.43
C ALA A 338 -6.08 -2.65 -1.04
N ARG A 339 -7.06 -2.85 -1.89
CA ARG A 339 -6.84 -2.96 -3.33
C ARG A 339 -7.61 -1.83 -4.02
N PRO A 340 -6.93 -0.98 -4.79
CA PRO A 340 -7.61 -0.07 -5.71
C PRO A 340 -8.29 -0.86 -6.83
N THR A 341 -9.28 -0.26 -7.46
CA THR A 341 -9.89 -0.81 -8.66
C THR A 341 -8.91 -0.78 -9.83
N GLU A 342 -8.89 -1.80 -10.68
CA GLU A 342 -8.06 -1.80 -11.90
C GLU A 342 -8.67 -0.97 -13.05
N ASP A 343 -9.98 -0.76 -13.05
CA ASP A 343 -10.61 0.24 -13.91
C ASP A 343 -10.31 1.67 -13.44
N ALA A 344 -9.61 1.80 -12.36
CA ALA A 344 -8.99 3.04 -11.91
C ALA A 344 -7.75 3.46 -12.73
N LYS A 345 -7.65 3.15 -13.98
CA LYS A 345 -7.18 4.11 -14.99
C LYS A 345 -8.16 5.28 -15.04
N ALA A 346 -8.63 5.60 -13.85
CA ALA A 346 -9.53 6.67 -13.57
C ALA A 346 -8.77 7.99 -13.54
N ILE A 347 -7.45 7.93 -13.37
CA ILE A 347 -6.56 9.08 -13.45
C ILE A 347 -5.99 9.15 -14.85
N ASP A 348 -5.97 10.33 -15.41
CA ASP A 348 -5.40 10.63 -16.73
C ASP A 348 -4.89 12.07 -16.67
N LEU A 349 -3.60 12.20 -16.36
CA LEU A 349 -2.97 13.49 -16.12
C LEU A 349 -2.40 14.06 -17.41
N PHE A 350 -2.69 15.31 -17.63
CA PHE A 350 -2.17 16.06 -18.74
C PHE A 350 -1.59 17.39 -18.27
N ALA A 351 -0.30 17.60 -18.49
CA ALA A 351 0.36 18.84 -18.14
C ALA A 351 0.70 19.68 -19.37
N GLU A 352 0.39 20.96 -19.32
CA GLU A 352 0.72 21.90 -20.37
C GLU A 352 1.41 23.17 -19.81
N ILE A 353 2.36 23.73 -20.57
CA ILE A 353 2.94 25.03 -20.25
C ILE A 353 1.94 26.11 -20.69
N SER A 354 1.43 26.87 -19.72
CA SER A 354 0.43 27.91 -19.95
C SER A 354 1.07 29.29 -20.19
N ASP A 355 2.25 29.56 -19.62
CA ASP A 355 2.94 30.84 -19.79
C ASP A 355 4.45 30.69 -19.59
N LEU A 356 5.23 31.63 -20.20
CA LEU A 356 6.67 31.72 -20.01
C LEU A 356 7.09 33.19 -20.02
N CYS A 357 7.72 33.63 -18.93
CA CYS A 357 8.18 35.02 -18.75
C CYS A 357 9.68 35.11 -18.54
N TYR A 358 10.33 35.99 -19.28
CA TYR A 358 11.74 36.31 -19.11
C TYR A 358 11.93 37.60 -18.31
N ALA A 359 12.72 37.55 -17.25
CA ALA A 359 13.18 38.78 -16.58
C ALA A 359 14.32 39.48 -17.33
N GLY A 360 14.96 38.80 -18.28
CA GLY A 360 16.03 39.29 -19.14
C GLY A 360 16.63 38.17 -19.94
N CYS A 361 17.54 38.49 -20.88
CA CYS A 361 18.17 37.53 -21.80
C CYS A 361 19.65 37.24 -21.47
N GLU A 362 20.12 37.62 -20.30
CA GLU A 362 21.43 37.26 -19.80
C GLU A 362 21.39 35.87 -19.15
N GLU A 363 22.53 35.16 -19.15
CA GLU A 363 22.61 33.76 -18.65
C GLU A 363 21.97 33.54 -17.29
N ASN A 364 22.14 34.49 -16.37
CA ASN A 364 21.59 34.40 -15.00
C ASN A 364 20.21 35.08 -14.83
N SER A 365 19.60 35.54 -15.92
CA SER A 365 18.27 36.13 -15.83
C SER A 365 17.24 35.07 -15.43
N ILE A 366 16.35 35.44 -14.55
CA ILE A 366 15.27 34.56 -14.10
C ILE A 366 14.28 34.34 -15.25
N VAL A 367 13.88 33.09 -15.41
CA VAL A 367 12.77 32.66 -16.27
C VAL A 367 11.74 31.99 -15.41
N ARG A 368 10.49 32.43 -15.54
CA ARG A 368 9.34 31.77 -14.92
C ARG A 368 8.55 31.04 -15.98
N VAL A 369 8.24 29.80 -15.69
CA VAL A 369 7.41 28.93 -16.52
C VAL A 369 6.19 28.55 -15.68
N ALA A 370 5.00 28.83 -16.19
CA ALA A 370 3.75 28.40 -15.59
C ALA A 370 3.24 27.19 -16.35
N ALA A 371 2.82 26.17 -15.63
CA ALA A 371 2.18 24.99 -16.18
C ALA A 371 0.88 24.69 -15.46
N GLU A 372 -0.07 24.10 -16.16
CA GLU A 372 -1.34 23.64 -15.62
C GLU A 372 -1.40 22.12 -15.72
N LEU A 373 -1.85 21.47 -14.66
CA LEU A 373 -2.16 20.05 -14.62
C LEU A 373 -3.67 19.87 -14.78
N SER A 374 -4.09 18.99 -15.66
CA SER A 374 -5.48 18.57 -15.83
C SER A 374 -5.59 17.10 -15.55
N ASN A 375 -6.65 16.71 -14.85
CA ASN A 375 -7.04 15.33 -14.70
C ASN A 375 -8.19 15.03 -15.67
N GLN A 376 -7.91 14.30 -16.73
CA GLN A 376 -8.91 13.93 -17.75
C GLN A 376 -9.61 12.60 -17.41
N GLY A 377 -9.17 11.94 -16.34
CA GLY A 377 -9.73 10.70 -15.83
C GLY A 377 -11.05 10.86 -15.10
N PHE A 378 -11.49 9.80 -14.48
CA PHE A 378 -12.77 9.68 -13.79
C PHE A 378 -12.65 9.70 -12.27
N SER A 379 -11.44 9.63 -11.73
CA SER A 379 -11.15 9.74 -10.29
C SER A 379 -10.37 11.01 -9.99
N SER A 380 -10.61 11.58 -8.83
CA SER A 380 -9.87 12.74 -8.35
C SER A 380 -8.45 12.34 -7.93
N ILE A 381 -7.51 13.26 -8.04
CA ILE A 381 -6.14 13.08 -7.58
C ILE A 381 -5.82 14.09 -6.48
N ARG A 382 -5.06 13.64 -5.48
CA ARG A 382 -4.64 14.47 -4.33
C ARG A 382 -3.74 15.63 -4.74
N GLU A 383 -3.48 16.54 -3.83
CA GLU A 383 -2.41 17.52 -3.90
C GLU A 383 -1.01 16.87 -3.92
N ASP A 384 0.02 17.67 -4.10
CA ASP A 384 1.43 17.25 -4.13
C ASP A 384 1.82 16.33 -5.30
N ILE A 385 1.12 16.46 -6.44
CA ILE A 385 1.54 15.77 -7.66
C ILE A 385 2.75 16.48 -8.26
N PRO A 386 3.86 15.77 -8.51
CA PRO A 386 5.05 16.36 -9.08
C PRO A 386 4.86 16.71 -10.54
N LEU A 387 5.23 17.93 -10.90
CA LEU A 387 5.44 18.34 -12.28
C LEU A 387 6.92 18.62 -12.47
N SER A 388 7.55 17.93 -13.40
CA SER A 388 8.95 18.13 -13.74
C SER A 388 9.12 18.89 -15.06
N LEU A 389 9.98 19.92 -15.05
CA LEU A 389 10.35 20.70 -16.22
C LEU A 389 11.67 20.20 -16.79
N PHE A 390 11.65 19.86 -18.06
CA PHE A 390 12.84 19.39 -18.80
C PHE A 390 13.18 20.33 -19.96
N ARG A 391 14.48 20.37 -20.27
CA ARG A 391 15.03 20.86 -21.53
C ARG A 391 15.09 19.70 -22.53
N LYS A 392 14.66 19.91 -23.75
CA LYS A 392 14.79 18.97 -24.86
C LYS A 392 15.78 19.46 -25.89
N ASP A 393 16.73 18.60 -26.23
CA ASP A 393 17.69 18.78 -27.31
C ASP A 393 17.71 17.50 -28.18
N GLY A 394 17.12 17.54 -29.34
CA GLY A 394 16.88 16.35 -30.17
C GLY A 394 15.96 15.35 -29.47
N SER A 395 16.47 14.14 -29.20
CA SER A 395 15.76 13.09 -28.45
C SER A 395 16.09 13.07 -26.95
N SER A 396 16.98 13.94 -26.47
CA SER A 396 17.45 13.95 -25.09
C SER A 396 16.62 14.90 -24.24
N LEU A 397 16.19 14.44 -23.08
CA LEU A 397 15.59 15.25 -22.02
C LEU A 397 16.62 15.47 -20.93
N THR A 398 16.74 16.72 -20.48
CA THR A 398 17.58 17.10 -19.34
C THR A 398 16.71 17.78 -18.31
N PHE A 399 16.65 17.21 -17.12
CA PHE A 399 15.90 17.76 -15.99
C PHE A 399 16.39 19.16 -15.62
N ILE A 400 15.47 20.09 -15.41
CA ILE A 400 15.76 21.48 -14.99
C ILE A 400 15.35 21.66 -13.53
N THR A 401 14.06 21.48 -13.22
CA THR A 401 13.48 21.68 -11.90
C THR A 401 12.13 21.01 -11.81
N GLN A 402 11.58 20.93 -10.61
CA GLN A 402 10.24 20.40 -10.35
C GLN A 402 9.46 21.31 -9.41
N SER A 403 8.15 21.15 -9.41
CA SER A 403 7.21 21.80 -8.48
C SER A 403 6.04 20.83 -8.20
N LEU A 404 5.33 21.05 -7.11
CA LEU A 404 4.20 20.20 -6.70
C LEU A 404 2.89 20.95 -6.89
N THR A 405 1.79 20.24 -7.11
CA THR A 405 0.44 20.83 -7.06
C THR A 405 0.09 21.18 -5.62
N GLU A 406 -0.62 22.29 -5.43
CA GLU A 406 -1.04 22.80 -4.09
C GLU A 406 -2.47 22.40 -3.71
N GLU A 407 -3.18 21.70 -4.59
CA GLU A 407 -4.58 21.33 -4.38
C GLU A 407 -4.93 20.01 -5.07
N ARG A 408 -5.96 19.34 -4.54
CA ARG A 408 -6.63 18.21 -5.17
C ARG A 408 -7.21 18.61 -6.52
N ILE A 409 -7.10 17.74 -7.52
CA ILE A 409 -7.70 17.94 -8.83
C ILE A 409 -8.78 16.88 -9.05
N ASP A 410 -10.02 17.34 -9.09
CA ASP A 410 -11.16 16.45 -9.30
C ASP A 410 -11.22 15.90 -10.72
N ALA A 411 -11.93 14.78 -10.87
CA ALA A 411 -12.16 14.12 -12.15
C ALA A 411 -12.66 15.10 -13.21
N GLY A 412 -12.03 15.10 -14.36
CA GLY A 412 -12.36 15.98 -15.48
C GLY A 412 -12.06 17.47 -15.25
N GLN A 413 -11.33 17.83 -14.20
CA GLN A 413 -11.03 19.22 -13.86
C GLN A 413 -9.56 19.59 -14.15
N ARG A 414 -9.30 20.90 -14.13
CA ARG A 414 -7.96 21.48 -14.13
C ARG A 414 -7.64 21.97 -12.74
N GLY A 415 -6.40 21.71 -12.30
CA GLY A 415 -5.82 22.29 -11.09
C GLY A 415 -5.32 23.70 -11.28
N SER A 416 -4.83 24.29 -10.20
CA SER A 416 -4.17 25.58 -10.22
C SER A 416 -2.87 25.54 -11.04
N SER A 417 -2.47 26.70 -11.53
CA SER A 417 -1.19 26.83 -12.22
C SER A 417 -0.02 26.65 -11.27
N VAL A 418 0.91 25.80 -11.64
CA VAL A 418 2.17 25.54 -10.93
C VAL A 418 3.29 26.37 -11.57
N GLU A 419 4.07 27.09 -10.78
CA GLU A 419 5.17 27.92 -11.27
C GLU A 419 6.53 27.25 -11.06
N PHE A 420 7.35 27.30 -12.09
CA PHE A 420 8.78 26.93 -12.05
C PHE A 420 9.63 28.20 -12.19
N GLU A 421 10.69 28.29 -11.41
CA GLU A 421 11.72 29.31 -11.57
C GLU A 421 13.04 28.68 -12.01
N THR A 422 13.61 29.18 -13.08
CA THR A 422 14.89 28.72 -13.61
C THR A 422 15.71 29.89 -14.17
N THR A 423 16.84 29.62 -14.80
CA THR A 423 17.69 30.66 -15.43
C THR A 423 17.59 30.59 -16.95
N TYR A 424 17.81 31.71 -17.61
CA TYR A 424 17.86 31.75 -19.07
C TYR A 424 18.92 30.80 -19.67
N ALA A 425 20.05 30.61 -19.00
CA ALA A 425 21.06 29.63 -19.39
C ALA A 425 20.53 28.19 -19.48
N SER A 426 19.60 27.81 -18.62
CA SER A 426 19.03 26.45 -18.58
C SER A 426 18.17 26.16 -19.81
N ILE A 427 17.59 27.18 -20.44
CA ILE A 427 16.66 27.02 -21.55
C ILE A 427 17.16 27.60 -22.87
N GLN A 428 18.25 28.40 -22.85
CA GLN A 428 18.77 29.05 -24.03
C GLN A 428 19.17 28.03 -25.10
N GLY A 429 18.59 28.16 -26.30
CA GLY A 429 18.90 27.31 -27.44
C GLY A 429 18.33 25.89 -27.33
N ALA A 430 17.41 25.60 -26.38
CA ALA A 430 16.68 24.36 -26.36
C ALA A 430 15.79 24.23 -27.60
N ASP A 431 15.62 23.02 -28.11
CA ASP A 431 14.68 22.75 -29.19
C ASP A 431 13.23 22.91 -28.67
N ALA A 432 12.99 22.45 -27.44
CA ALA A 432 11.74 22.62 -26.70
C ALA A 432 11.97 22.56 -25.19
N LEU A 433 10.98 23.03 -24.44
CA LEU A 433 10.75 22.65 -23.04
C LEU A 433 9.68 21.60 -22.98
N VAL A 434 9.76 20.70 -22.02
CA VAL A 434 8.76 19.67 -21.75
C VAL A 434 8.40 19.75 -20.29
N VAL A 435 7.12 19.87 -19.99
CA VAL A 435 6.59 19.63 -18.64
C VAL A 435 5.98 18.25 -18.62
N ARG A 436 6.24 17.50 -17.56
CA ARG A 436 5.62 16.20 -17.34
C ARG A 436 4.93 16.17 -16.00
N ALA A 437 3.69 15.70 -16.03
CA ALA A 437 2.94 15.37 -14.83
C ALA A 437 3.51 14.10 -14.20
N ASP A 438 3.31 13.96 -12.89
CA ASP A 438 3.61 12.75 -12.14
C ASP A 438 5.06 12.24 -12.27
N ASP A 439 6.00 13.13 -12.55
CA ASP A 439 7.40 12.79 -12.83
C ASP A 439 8.32 13.48 -11.81
N TRP A 440 9.06 12.71 -11.04
CA TRP A 440 10.07 13.18 -10.07
C TRP A 440 11.43 13.52 -10.71
N GLY A 441 11.46 13.81 -11.99
CA GLY A 441 12.68 14.17 -12.72
C GLY A 441 13.38 12.99 -13.38
N SER A 442 12.77 11.81 -13.35
CA SER A 442 13.25 10.58 -13.98
C SER A 442 12.94 10.51 -15.47
N GLY A 443 11.92 11.23 -15.92
CA GLY A 443 11.33 11.16 -17.24
C GLY A 443 10.20 10.13 -17.35
N PHE A 444 9.75 9.57 -16.24
CA PHE A 444 8.66 8.60 -16.16
C PHE A 444 7.70 8.96 -15.04
N GLY A 445 6.40 8.74 -15.28
CA GLY A 445 5.36 8.84 -14.27
C GLY A 445 5.42 7.67 -13.28
N VAL A 446 4.82 7.85 -12.10
CA VAL A 446 4.71 6.83 -11.05
C VAL A 446 3.26 6.46 -10.75
N ILE A 447 2.29 7.24 -11.20
CA ILE A 447 0.86 6.94 -11.10
C ILE A 447 0.46 6.15 -12.33
N ASP A 448 -0.28 5.05 -12.17
CA ASP A 448 -0.83 4.30 -13.29
C ASP A 448 -2.00 5.07 -13.90
N GLU A 449 -1.89 5.46 -15.15
CA GLU A 449 -2.81 6.36 -15.83
C GLU A 449 -3.47 5.72 -17.06
N CYS A 450 -4.61 6.24 -17.47
CA CYS A 450 -5.30 5.79 -18.68
C CYS A 450 -4.42 5.90 -19.94
N ASP A 451 -3.60 6.96 -20.02
CA ASP A 451 -2.67 7.19 -21.13
C ASP A 451 -1.35 7.79 -20.63
N GLU A 452 -0.38 6.95 -20.35
CA GLU A 452 0.99 7.31 -19.95
C GLU A 452 1.76 8.15 -20.99
N TRP A 453 1.26 8.22 -22.21
CA TRP A 453 1.94 8.95 -23.30
C TRP A 453 1.49 10.39 -23.42
N ASN A 454 0.42 10.80 -22.73
CA ASN A 454 -0.09 12.16 -22.74
C ASN A 454 0.36 13.03 -21.55
N ASN A 455 1.10 12.49 -20.57
CA ASN A 455 1.49 13.15 -19.32
C ASN A 455 2.28 14.45 -19.50
N GLY A 456 2.71 14.78 -20.69
CA GLY A 456 3.46 15.99 -20.95
C GLY A 456 3.41 16.49 -22.37
N ILE A 457 3.59 17.80 -22.52
CA ILE A 457 3.61 18.48 -23.81
C ILE A 457 4.94 19.19 -24.06
N GLU A 458 5.32 19.25 -25.34
CA GLU A 458 6.46 20.02 -25.81
C GLU A 458 6.04 21.47 -26.12
N PHE A 459 6.80 22.41 -25.57
CA PHE A 459 6.60 23.84 -25.79
C PHE A 459 7.89 24.46 -26.35
N THR A 460 7.83 25.09 -27.52
CA THR A 460 8.97 25.82 -28.09
C THR A 460 9.06 27.19 -27.44
N PRO A 461 10.13 27.48 -26.65
CA PRO A 461 10.25 28.77 -26.00
C PRO A 461 10.33 29.90 -27.05
N PRO A 462 9.55 30.97 -26.86
CA PRO A 462 9.71 32.15 -27.72
C PRO A 462 11.10 32.74 -27.56
N PRO A 463 11.63 33.43 -28.57
CA PRO A 463 12.92 34.12 -28.46
C PRO A 463 12.83 35.18 -27.35
N CYS A 464 13.88 35.30 -26.58
CA CYS A 464 14.00 36.37 -25.59
C CYS A 464 14.28 37.68 -26.35
N GLU A 465 13.41 38.68 -26.16
CA GLU A 465 13.54 40.03 -26.79
C GLU A 465 13.89 41.12 -25.75
#